data_14210589a36727347ad768192dbeccdd
#
_entry.id   14210589a36727347ad768192dbeccdd
#
_cell.length_a   1.000
_cell.length_b   1.000
_cell.length_c   1.000
_cell.angle_alpha   90.00
_cell.angle_beta   90.00
_cell.angle_gamma   90.00
#
_symmetry.space_group_name_H-M   'P 1'
#
loop_
_entity.id
_entity.type
_entity.pdbx_description
1 polymer ?
#
loop_
_entity_poly.entity_id
_entity_poly.type
_entity_poly.pdbx_seq_one_letter_code
_entity_poly.pdbx_strand_id
1 'polypeptide(L)'
;YSAEARQTIEGIYQDLAKSATFDGILFHDDATLSDYEDASPDAMKAYASIGLTESLEDIRKNDALLQKWTAYKTTTIDDFAQDLAQKVRYWQPFLLTARNLYAQVALSPYSENWYAQSLEQSIQKYDFTAIMAMPYMEQAPDTNKFYQDLVNRVKKYPNGMKKTVFELQAVNWRTNEKVPTEEMASTIKSLYQQGVMHVGYYPDDPIQDHPDTTQ
;
A
#
# COMPACT_ATOMS: atom_id res chain seq x y z
N TYR A 1 -3.63 -16.62 -7.09
CA TYR A 1 -4.89 -17.29 -7.44
C TYR A 1 -4.89 -18.78 -7.06
N SER A 2 -3.70 -19.41 -6.88
CA SER A 2 -3.60 -20.81 -6.47
C SER A 2 -4.22 -21.05 -5.08
N ALA A 3 -5.13 -22.01 -4.97
CA ALA A 3 -5.76 -22.38 -3.70
C ALA A 3 -4.75 -22.98 -2.72
N GLU A 4 -3.79 -23.78 -3.21
CA GLU A 4 -2.74 -24.39 -2.39
C GLU A 4 -1.79 -23.32 -1.81
N ALA A 5 -1.36 -22.34 -2.63
CA ALA A 5 -0.54 -21.24 -2.16
C ALA A 5 -1.27 -20.40 -1.10
N ARG A 6 -2.54 -20.09 -1.32
CA ARG A 6 -3.38 -19.36 -0.33
C ARG A 6 -3.46 -20.12 0.98
N GLN A 7 -3.75 -21.41 0.94
CA GLN A 7 -3.84 -22.25 2.14
C GLN A 7 -2.51 -22.30 2.92
N THR A 8 -1.38 -22.36 2.22
CA THR A 8 -0.05 -22.33 2.83
C THR A 8 0.19 -21.01 3.56
N ILE A 9 -0.12 -19.89 2.91
CA ILE A 9 0.04 -18.55 3.49
C ILE A 9 -0.91 -18.37 4.70
N GLU A 10 -2.16 -18.81 4.60
CA GLU A 10 -3.11 -18.81 5.72
C GLU A 10 -2.57 -19.55 6.93
N GLY A 11 -1.93 -20.73 6.72
CA GLY A 11 -1.28 -21.50 7.77
C GLY A 11 -0.18 -20.70 8.49
N ILE A 12 0.67 -19.99 7.73
CA ILE A 12 1.73 -19.14 8.29
C ILE A 12 1.15 -18.03 9.18
N TYR A 13 0.09 -17.35 8.73
CA TYR A 13 -0.56 -16.29 9.52
C TYR A 13 -1.24 -16.84 10.79
N GLN A 14 -1.84 -18.05 10.73
CA GLN A 14 -2.39 -18.72 11.90
C GLN A 14 -1.31 -19.08 12.92
N ASP A 15 -0.16 -19.57 12.46
CA ASP A 15 0.94 -19.94 13.35
C ASP A 15 1.57 -18.69 13.98
N LEU A 16 1.71 -17.60 13.23
CA LEU A 16 2.11 -16.31 13.76
C LEU A 16 1.16 -15.83 14.87
N ALA A 17 -0.15 -15.90 14.62
CA ALA A 17 -1.17 -15.46 15.57
C ALA A 17 -1.18 -16.26 16.89
N LYS A 18 -0.75 -17.52 16.86
CA LYS A 18 -0.61 -18.37 18.05
C LYS A 18 0.70 -18.15 18.79
N SER A 19 1.74 -17.70 18.09
CA SER A 19 3.12 -17.66 18.60
C SER A 19 3.55 -16.29 19.10
N ALA A 20 2.86 -15.22 18.69
CA ALA A 20 3.19 -13.84 19.06
C ALA A 20 1.92 -13.02 19.29
N THR A 21 2.02 -12.00 20.15
CA THR A 21 0.97 -11.01 20.36
C THR A 21 1.40 -9.69 19.71
N PHE A 22 0.51 -9.10 18.90
CA PHE A 22 0.75 -7.84 18.20
C PHE A 22 -0.58 -7.11 17.97
N ASP A 23 -0.54 -5.78 17.85
CA ASP A 23 -1.74 -4.95 17.75
C ASP A 23 -2.26 -4.82 16.32
N GLY A 24 -1.42 -5.08 15.32
CA GLY A 24 -1.81 -4.91 13.93
C GLY A 24 -0.90 -5.62 12.94
N ILE A 25 -1.38 -5.70 11.70
CA ILE A 25 -0.63 -6.20 10.54
C ILE A 25 -0.58 -5.11 9.48
N LEU A 26 0.62 -4.81 9.00
CA LEU A 26 0.85 -4.04 7.79
C LEU A 26 1.04 -4.99 6.60
N PHE A 27 0.10 -4.96 5.66
CA PHE A 27 0.27 -5.60 4.36
C PHE A 27 1.13 -4.69 3.49
N HIS A 28 2.36 -5.13 3.27
CA HIS A 28 3.42 -4.35 2.65
C HIS A 28 3.14 -4.04 1.16
N ASP A 29 3.87 -3.08 0.60
CA ASP A 29 3.75 -2.64 -0.80
C ASP A 29 4.07 -3.75 -1.81
N ASP A 30 4.87 -4.77 -1.45
CA ASP A 30 5.20 -5.92 -2.30
C ASP A 30 4.00 -6.80 -2.70
N ALA A 31 2.85 -6.68 -2.02
CA ALA A 31 1.62 -7.36 -2.42
C ALA A 31 1.01 -6.67 -3.64
N THR A 32 1.63 -6.87 -4.81
CA THR A 32 1.25 -6.25 -6.08
C THR A 32 1.05 -7.27 -7.19
N LEU A 33 0.37 -6.87 -8.24
CA LEU A 33 0.34 -7.55 -9.54
C LEU A 33 0.47 -6.48 -10.64
N SER A 34 1.49 -6.61 -11.47
CA SER A 34 1.73 -5.69 -12.57
C SER A 34 0.68 -5.81 -13.68
N ASP A 35 0.77 -4.96 -14.69
CA ASP A 35 -0.05 -5.06 -15.90
C ASP A 35 0.37 -6.21 -16.84
N TYR A 36 1.24 -7.11 -16.39
CA TYR A 36 1.62 -8.38 -17.03
C TYR A 36 1.23 -9.61 -16.20
N GLU A 37 0.73 -9.42 -14.98
CA GLU A 37 0.46 -10.48 -14.01
C GLU A 37 -0.99 -10.46 -13.53
N ASP A 38 -1.53 -11.60 -13.14
CA ASP A 38 -1.00 -12.95 -13.15
C ASP A 38 -1.40 -13.64 -14.48
N ALA A 39 -0.53 -14.49 -15.01
CA ALA A 39 -0.77 -15.27 -16.23
C ALA A 39 -0.87 -16.78 -15.96
N SER A 40 -0.99 -17.19 -14.69
CA SER A 40 -1.15 -18.59 -14.31
C SER A 40 -2.47 -19.17 -14.80
N PRO A 41 -2.56 -20.51 -14.99
CA PRO A 41 -3.83 -21.14 -15.36
C PRO A 41 -4.97 -20.85 -14.38
N ASP A 42 -4.68 -20.71 -13.09
CA ASP A 42 -5.70 -20.39 -12.07
C ASP A 42 -6.16 -18.94 -12.19
N ALA A 43 -5.25 -18.01 -12.46
CA ALA A 43 -5.61 -16.62 -12.73
C ALA A 43 -6.48 -16.50 -13.99
N MET A 44 -6.10 -17.16 -15.06
CA MET A 44 -6.88 -17.14 -16.32
C MET A 44 -8.28 -17.70 -16.14
N LYS A 45 -8.46 -18.77 -15.34
CA LYS A 45 -9.80 -19.27 -14.97
C LYS A 45 -10.61 -18.25 -14.18
N ALA A 46 -9.94 -17.57 -13.23
CA ALA A 46 -10.57 -16.52 -12.42
C ALA A 46 -11.02 -15.34 -13.29
N TYR A 47 -10.21 -14.90 -14.24
CA TYR A 47 -10.57 -13.83 -15.17
C TYR A 47 -11.73 -14.23 -16.07
N ALA A 48 -11.73 -15.45 -16.59
CA ALA A 48 -12.82 -15.97 -17.40
C ALA A 48 -14.15 -15.98 -16.61
N SER A 49 -14.13 -16.25 -15.31
CA SER A 49 -15.33 -16.26 -14.45
C SER A 49 -16.02 -14.89 -14.35
N ILE A 50 -15.29 -13.81 -14.59
CA ILE A 50 -15.82 -12.44 -14.63
C ILE A 50 -16.00 -11.92 -16.06
N GLY A 51 -15.90 -12.79 -17.06
CA GLY A 51 -16.07 -12.45 -18.47
C GLY A 51 -14.89 -11.70 -19.08
N LEU A 52 -13.67 -11.95 -18.61
CA LEU A 52 -12.40 -11.56 -19.25
C LEU A 52 -11.80 -12.83 -19.85
N THR A 53 -12.08 -13.06 -21.14
CA THR A 53 -11.66 -14.27 -21.88
C THR A 53 -10.60 -13.98 -22.92
N GLU A 54 -10.28 -12.71 -23.12
CA GLU A 54 -9.27 -12.22 -24.05
C GLU A 54 -7.87 -12.59 -23.56
N SER A 55 -6.90 -12.56 -24.48
CA SER A 55 -5.49 -12.67 -24.10
C SER A 55 -5.07 -11.48 -23.24
N LEU A 56 -4.07 -11.65 -22.36
CA LEU A 56 -3.56 -10.53 -21.55
C LEU A 56 -3.04 -9.38 -22.44
N GLU A 57 -2.52 -9.70 -23.62
CA GLU A 57 -2.10 -8.70 -24.59
C GLU A 57 -3.28 -7.85 -25.10
N ASP A 58 -4.41 -8.48 -25.40
CA ASP A 58 -5.62 -7.80 -25.87
C ASP A 58 -6.27 -6.99 -24.74
N ILE A 59 -6.30 -7.53 -23.52
CA ILE A 59 -6.77 -6.81 -22.33
C ILE A 59 -5.96 -5.51 -22.15
N ARG A 60 -4.64 -5.58 -22.25
CA ARG A 60 -3.74 -4.42 -22.07
C ARG A 60 -3.89 -3.36 -23.17
N LYS A 61 -4.36 -3.72 -24.36
CA LYS A 61 -4.60 -2.80 -25.47
C LYS A 61 -5.98 -2.14 -25.43
N ASN A 62 -6.85 -2.58 -24.53
CA ASN A 62 -8.21 -2.07 -24.41
C ASN A 62 -8.41 -1.45 -23.01
N ASP A 63 -8.57 -0.16 -22.92
CA ASP A 63 -8.68 0.57 -21.65
C ASP A 63 -9.82 0.04 -20.75
N ALA A 64 -10.98 -0.30 -21.32
CA ALA A 64 -12.11 -0.79 -20.54
C ALA A 64 -11.83 -2.19 -19.95
N LEU A 65 -11.20 -3.08 -20.72
CA LEU A 65 -10.79 -4.39 -20.25
C LEU A 65 -9.66 -4.28 -19.23
N LEU A 66 -8.69 -3.41 -19.46
CA LEU A 66 -7.57 -3.14 -18.54
C LEU A 66 -8.09 -2.63 -17.20
N GLN A 67 -8.99 -1.66 -17.18
CA GLN A 67 -9.60 -1.15 -15.95
C GLN A 67 -10.38 -2.25 -15.19
N LYS A 68 -11.17 -3.06 -15.90
CA LYS A 68 -11.91 -4.17 -15.31
C LYS A 68 -10.97 -5.21 -14.69
N TRP A 69 -9.90 -5.55 -15.40
CA TRP A 69 -8.88 -6.48 -14.95
C TRP A 69 -8.13 -5.94 -13.73
N THR A 70 -7.70 -4.68 -13.77
CA THR A 70 -7.03 -4.00 -12.63
C THR A 70 -7.92 -3.99 -11.40
N ALA A 71 -9.17 -3.57 -11.52
CA ALA A 71 -10.10 -3.56 -10.39
C ALA A 71 -10.30 -4.97 -9.80
N TYR A 72 -10.40 -5.99 -10.64
CA TYR A 72 -10.51 -7.37 -10.17
C TYR A 72 -9.25 -7.86 -9.45
N LYS A 73 -8.06 -7.58 -9.98
CA LYS A 73 -6.79 -7.93 -9.33
C LYS A 73 -6.63 -7.24 -7.98
N THR A 74 -6.90 -5.93 -7.93
CA THR A 74 -6.86 -5.14 -6.69
C THR A 74 -7.79 -5.73 -5.64
N THR A 75 -9.04 -5.98 -6.02
CA THR A 75 -10.02 -6.59 -5.12
C THR A 75 -9.57 -7.97 -4.64
N THR A 76 -9.00 -8.79 -5.53
CA THR A 76 -8.53 -10.14 -5.18
C THR A 76 -7.39 -10.11 -4.15
N ILE A 77 -6.43 -9.17 -4.30
CA ILE A 77 -5.34 -9.00 -3.33
C ILE A 77 -5.89 -8.52 -1.99
N ASP A 78 -6.74 -7.49 -2.01
CA ASP A 78 -7.29 -6.91 -0.79
C ASP A 78 -8.20 -7.90 -0.05
N ASP A 79 -9.03 -8.65 -0.75
CA ASP A 79 -9.88 -9.68 -0.14
C ASP A 79 -9.03 -10.78 0.50
N PHE A 80 -7.97 -11.23 -0.17
CA PHE A 80 -7.06 -12.19 0.42
C PHE A 80 -6.35 -11.65 1.66
N ALA A 81 -5.90 -10.39 1.65
CA ALA A 81 -5.33 -9.76 2.83
C ALA A 81 -6.34 -9.70 3.99
N GLN A 82 -7.61 -9.38 3.70
CA GLN A 82 -8.66 -9.41 4.72
C GLN A 82 -8.97 -10.83 5.22
N ASP A 83 -8.93 -11.84 4.36
CA ASP A 83 -9.06 -13.25 4.78
C ASP A 83 -7.93 -13.63 5.75
N LEU A 84 -6.68 -13.24 5.47
CA LEU A 84 -5.55 -13.45 6.36
C LEU A 84 -5.74 -12.74 7.71
N ALA A 85 -6.19 -11.48 7.67
CA ALA A 85 -6.51 -10.73 8.89
C ALA A 85 -7.62 -11.41 9.71
N GLN A 86 -8.65 -11.97 9.08
CA GLN A 86 -9.70 -12.72 9.77
C GLN A 86 -9.17 -14.00 10.43
N LYS A 87 -8.23 -14.71 9.80
CA LYS A 87 -7.57 -15.87 10.41
C LYS A 87 -6.82 -15.48 11.68
N VAL A 88 -6.14 -14.33 11.67
CA VAL A 88 -5.43 -13.81 12.86
C VAL A 88 -6.42 -13.31 13.91
N ARG A 89 -7.50 -12.61 13.53
CA ARG A 89 -8.53 -12.13 14.45
C ARG A 89 -9.24 -13.24 15.24
N TYR A 90 -9.24 -14.45 14.74
CA TYR A 90 -9.73 -15.60 15.49
C TYR A 90 -8.99 -15.78 16.83
N TRP A 91 -7.68 -15.45 16.86
CA TRP A 91 -6.82 -15.53 18.04
C TRP A 91 -6.61 -14.18 18.72
N GLN A 92 -6.66 -13.09 17.95
CA GLN A 92 -6.38 -11.72 18.38
C GLN A 92 -7.51 -10.78 17.86
N PRO A 93 -8.66 -10.75 18.55
CA PRO A 93 -9.90 -10.12 18.03
C PRO A 93 -9.80 -8.62 17.74
N PHE A 94 -8.86 -7.92 18.38
CA PHE A 94 -8.69 -6.46 18.25
C PHE A 94 -7.61 -6.07 17.22
N LEU A 95 -7.16 -7.02 16.40
CA LEU A 95 -6.15 -6.78 15.39
C LEU A 95 -6.55 -5.66 14.44
N LEU A 96 -5.70 -4.65 14.32
CA LEU A 96 -5.80 -3.62 13.31
C LEU A 96 -5.10 -4.04 12.02
N THR A 97 -5.53 -3.46 10.91
CA THR A 97 -4.94 -3.72 9.59
C THR A 97 -4.48 -2.42 8.95
N ALA A 98 -3.33 -2.47 8.29
CA ALA A 98 -2.86 -1.38 7.44
C ALA A 98 -2.44 -1.92 6.06
N ARG A 99 -2.60 -1.11 5.03
CA ARG A 99 -2.15 -1.39 3.67
C ARG A 99 -1.13 -0.35 3.24
N ASN A 100 0.05 -0.79 2.83
CA ASN A 100 1.08 0.09 2.28
C ASN A 100 0.87 0.28 0.78
N LEU A 101 0.92 1.53 0.30
CA LEU A 101 0.68 1.91 -1.08
C LEU A 101 1.81 2.77 -1.63
N TYR A 102 2.13 2.59 -2.91
CA TYR A 102 2.96 3.54 -3.64
C TYR A 102 2.27 4.90 -3.78
N ALA A 103 3.03 6.00 -3.65
CA ALA A 103 2.48 7.34 -3.81
C ALA A 103 1.87 7.56 -5.19
N GLN A 104 2.44 6.95 -6.23
CA GLN A 104 1.91 7.04 -7.60
C GLN A 104 0.47 6.57 -7.71
N VAL A 105 0.07 5.53 -6.96
CA VAL A 105 -1.32 5.03 -6.95
C VAL A 105 -2.29 6.11 -6.48
N ALA A 106 -1.87 6.91 -5.49
CA ALA A 106 -2.67 8.03 -5.00
C ALA A 106 -2.66 9.22 -5.97
N LEU A 107 -1.51 9.56 -6.53
CA LEU A 107 -1.32 10.74 -7.37
C LEU A 107 -1.87 10.56 -8.79
N SER A 108 -1.71 9.37 -9.35
CA SER A 108 -2.15 9.01 -10.69
C SER A 108 -2.94 7.71 -10.68
N PRO A 109 -4.27 7.74 -10.64
CA PRO A 109 -5.10 6.53 -10.60
C PRO A 109 -4.83 5.53 -11.74
N TYR A 110 -4.29 5.98 -12.87
CA TYR A 110 -3.86 5.08 -13.93
C TYR A 110 -2.78 4.10 -13.47
N SER A 111 -1.95 4.50 -12.49
CA SER A 111 -0.90 3.65 -11.91
C SER A 111 -1.44 2.44 -11.14
N GLU A 112 -2.73 2.40 -10.79
CA GLU A 112 -3.37 1.22 -10.24
C GLU A 112 -3.16 -0.01 -11.15
N ASN A 113 -3.05 0.20 -12.48
CA ASN A 113 -2.78 -0.87 -13.45
C ASN A 113 -1.42 -1.54 -13.22
N TRP A 114 -0.43 -0.81 -12.70
CA TRP A 114 0.94 -1.29 -12.53
C TRP A 114 1.18 -2.00 -11.20
N TYR A 115 0.30 -1.78 -10.23
CA TYR A 115 0.49 -2.27 -8.86
C TYR A 115 -0.66 -3.14 -8.35
N ALA A 116 -1.83 -3.12 -9.00
CA ALA A 116 -3.07 -3.67 -8.46
C ALA A 116 -3.31 -3.19 -7.01
N GLN A 117 -3.16 -1.89 -6.80
CA GLN A 117 -3.41 -1.16 -5.56
C GLN A 117 -4.42 -0.05 -5.84
N SER A 118 -5.24 0.33 -4.85
CA SER A 118 -6.17 1.45 -4.96
C SER A 118 -6.27 2.20 -3.64
N LEU A 119 -6.08 3.53 -3.68
CA LEU A 119 -6.23 4.37 -2.50
C LEU A 119 -7.66 4.30 -1.94
N GLU A 120 -8.66 4.32 -2.82
CA GLU A 120 -10.06 4.26 -2.42
C GLU A 120 -10.39 2.95 -1.72
N GLN A 121 -10.03 1.81 -2.32
CA GLN A 121 -10.29 0.50 -1.74
C GLN A 121 -9.53 0.31 -0.43
N SER A 122 -8.29 0.79 -0.35
CA SER A 122 -7.49 0.70 0.87
C SER A 122 -8.15 1.47 2.02
N ILE A 123 -8.55 2.73 1.81
CA ILE A 123 -9.24 3.52 2.83
C ILE A 123 -10.56 2.85 3.28
N GLN A 124 -11.25 2.16 2.38
CA GLN A 124 -12.51 1.48 2.69
C GLN A 124 -12.29 0.19 3.50
N LYS A 125 -11.32 -0.64 3.09
CA LYS A 125 -11.17 -2.02 3.58
C LYS A 125 -10.27 -2.17 4.79
N TYR A 126 -9.29 -1.28 4.98
CA TYR A 126 -8.32 -1.38 6.08
C TYR A 126 -8.59 -0.33 7.16
N ASP A 127 -8.06 -0.58 8.36
CA ASP A 127 -8.11 0.40 9.45
C ASP A 127 -7.24 1.61 9.15
N PHE A 128 -6.06 1.37 8.53
CA PHE A 128 -5.14 2.39 8.06
C PHE A 128 -4.66 2.13 6.64
N THR A 129 -4.30 3.21 5.95
CA THR A 129 -3.62 3.20 4.65
C THR A 129 -2.30 3.94 4.81
N ALA A 130 -1.17 3.25 4.66
CA ALA A 130 0.15 3.87 4.70
C ALA A 130 0.59 4.21 3.27
N ILE A 131 0.67 5.49 2.93
CA ILE A 131 1.17 5.94 1.64
C ILE A 131 2.66 6.19 1.76
N MET A 132 3.47 5.57 0.90
CA MET A 132 4.90 5.83 0.77
C MET A 132 5.12 7.26 0.24
N ALA A 133 5.01 8.25 1.12
CA ALA A 133 5.16 9.67 0.82
C ALA A 133 6.64 10.04 0.66
N MET A 134 7.28 9.48 -0.37
CA MET A 134 8.73 9.39 -0.55
C MET A 134 9.18 10.13 -1.83
N PRO A 135 9.29 11.46 -1.81
CA PRO A 135 9.51 12.28 -3.01
C PRO A 135 10.83 11.97 -3.74
N TYR A 136 11.89 11.57 -3.02
CA TYR A 136 13.16 11.22 -3.67
C TYR A 136 13.07 9.87 -4.40
N MET A 137 12.35 8.91 -3.84
CA MET A 137 12.06 7.63 -4.50
C MET A 137 11.27 7.87 -5.79
N GLU A 138 10.25 8.72 -5.72
CA GLU A 138 9.38 9.07 -6.84
C GLU A 138 10.00 10.09 -7.82
N GLN A 139 11.22 10.59 -7.54
CA GLN A 139 11.89 11.63 -8.34
C GLN A 139 11.00 12.87 -8.52
N ALA A 140 10.28 13.26 -7.48
CA ALA A 140 9.42 14.42 -7.53
C ALA A 140 10.25 15.70 -7.76
N PRO A 141 9.94 16.50 -8.78
CA PRO A 141 10.71 17.71 -9.08
C PRO A 141 10.51 18.82 -8.05
N ASP A 142 9.43 18.75 -7.27
CA ASP A 142 9.10 19.68 -6.20
C ASP A 142 8.50 18.86 -5.05
N THR A 143 9.27 18.72 -3.97
CA THR A 143 8.90 17.92 -2.79
C THR A 143 7.70 18.51 -2.06
N ASN A 144 7.60 19.83 -1.96
CA ASN A 144 6.47 20.48 -1.28
C ASN A 144 5.17 20.26 -2.05
N LYS A 145 5.22 20.43 -3.37
CA LYS A 145 4.06 20.15 -4.23
C LYS A 145 3.65 18.69 -4.16
N PHE A 146 4.61 17.77 -4.14
CA PHE A 146 4.34 16.33 -4.01
C PHE A 146 3.52 16.02 -2.75
N TYR A 147 3.94 16.51 -1.59
CA TYR A 147 3.20 16.32 -0.34
C TYR A 147 1.82 16.99 -0.39
N GLN A 148 1.73 18.19 -0.94
CA GLN A 148 0.46 18.90 -1.06
C GLN A 148 -0.53 18.15 -1.96
N ASP A 149 -0.06 17.61 -3.08
CA ASP A 149 -0.89 16.83 -4.00
C ASP A 149 -1.39 15.54 -3.32
N LEU A 150 -0.55 14.83 -2.55
CA LEU A 150 -0.96 13.67 -1.75
C LEU A 150 -2.03 14.04 -0.72
N VAL A 151 -1.82 15.10 0.05
CA VAL A 151 -2.79 15.58 1.04
C VAL A 151 -4.12 15.92 0.36
N ASN A 152 -4.09 16.65 -0.75
CA ASN A 152 -5.28 17.02 -1.50
C ASN A 152 -6.02 15.79 -2.05
N ARG A 153 -5.27 14.74 -2.41
CA ARG A 153 -5.85 13.48 -2.90
C ARG A 153 -6.57 12.73 -1.79
N VAL A 154 -5.91 12.56 -0.65
CA VAL A 154 -6.46 11.86 0.52
C VAL A 154 -7.72 12.57 1.06
N LYS A 155 -7.75 13.90 1.07
CA LYS A 155 -8.90 14.71 1.50
C LYS A 155 -10.17 14.46 0.70
N LYS A 156 -10.08 13.91 -0.52
CA LYS A 156 -11.26 13.62 -1.36
C LYS A 156 -12.08 12.43 -0.86
N TYR A 157 -11.50 11.58 -0.02
CA TYR A 157 -12.16 10.38 0.46
C TYR A 157 -12.71 10.57 1.87
N PRO A 158 -13.92 10.04 2.16
CA PRO A 158 -14.46 10.04 3.51
C PRO A 158 -13.49 9.37 4.50
N ASN A 159 -13.21 10.02 5.61
CA ASN A 159 -12.24 9.60 6.61
C ASN A 159 -10.79 9.45 6.11
N GLY A 160 -10.47 9.88 4.88
CA GLY A 160 -9.14 9.73 4.30
C GLY A 160 -8.04 10.21 5.23
N MET A 161 -8.10 11.46 5.68
CA MET A 161 -7.10 12.05 6.58
C MET A 161 -7.00 11.34 7.94
N LYS A 162 -8.10 10.76 8.43
CA LYS A 162 -8.13 10.04 9.70
C LYS A 162 -7.51 8.65 9.61
N LYS A 163 -7.55 8.03 8.43
CA LYS A 163 -7.10 6.66 8.19
C LYS A 163 -5.75 6.57 7.48
N THR A 164 -5.22 7.69 6.95
CA THR A 164 -3.99 7.66 6.17
C THR A 164 -2.78 8.02 7.01
N VAL A 165 -1.77 7.17 6.96
CA VAL A 165 -0.42 7.40 7.46
C VAL A 165 0.44 7.87 6.27
N PHE A 166 1.13 9.00 6.43
CA PHE A 166 2.11 9.48 5.47
C PHE A 166 3.48 8.94 5.89
N GLU A 167 3.98 7.95 5.16
CA GLU A 167 5.24 7.29 5.46
C GLU A 167 6.38 8.00 4.73
N LEU A 168 7.20 8.72 5.48
CA LEU A 168 8.32 9.50 4.96
C LEU A 168 9.55 8.60 4.75
N GLN A 169 10.41 8.95 3.80
CA GLN A 169 11.69 8.28 3.64
C GLN A 169 12.76 8.92 4.51
N ALA A 170 13.49 8.11 5.28
CA ALA A 170 14.65 8.54 6.06
C ALA A 170 15.96 8.40 5.28
N VAL A 171 15.93 7.69 4.14
CA VAL A 171 17.08 7.49 3.27
C VAL A 171 16.68 7.74 1.82
N ASN A 172 17.52 8.44 1.07
CA ASN A 172 17.42 8.50 -0.37
C ASN A 172 18.10 7.26 -0.97
N TRP A 173 17.31 6.24 -1.33
CA TRP A 173 17.84 4.96 -1.86
C TRP A 173 18.58 5.08 -3.20
N ARG A 174 18.48 6.21 -3.89
CA ARG A 174 19.22 6.45 -5.15
C ARG A 174 20.66 6.86 -4.89
N THR A 175 20.89 7.62 -3.81
CA THR A 175 22.21 8.13 -3.42
C THR A 175 22.77 7.39 -2.22
N ASN A 176 21.95 6.61 -1.50
CA ASN A 176 22.23 6.02 -0.19
C ASN A 176 22.56 7.07 0.89
N GLU A 177 22.11 8.30 0.70
CA GLU A 177 22.29 9.37 1.67
C GLU A 177 21.09 9.44 2.63
N LYS A 178 21.37 9.70 3.90
CA LYS A 178 20.34 9.96 4.89
C LYS A 178 19.63 11.27 4.58
N VAL A 179 18.32 11.28 4.67
CA VAL A 179 17.54 12.52 4.64
C VAL A 179 17.78 13.25 5.96
N PRO A 180 18.19 14.53 5.96
CA PRO A 180 18.47 15.25 7.21
C PRO A 180 17.27 15.25 8.16
N THR A 181 17.52 15.05 9.46
CA THR A 181 16.46 15.04 10.49
C THR A 181 15.66 16.34 10.49
N GLU A 182 16.31 17.48 10.30
CA GLU A 182 15.66 18.80 10.25
C GLU A 182 14.71 18.93 9.04
N GLU A 183 15.06 18.33 7.90
CA GLU A 183 14.20 18.28 6.73
C GLU A 183 12.97 17.44 7.02
N MET A 184 13.14 16.26 7.63
CA MET A 184 12.04 15.39 8.04
C MET A 184 11.14 16.09 9.06
N ALA A 185 11.71 16.73 10.09
CA ALA A 185 10.96 17.48 11.11
C ALA A 185 10.15 18.63 10.48
N SER A 186 10.75 19.37 9.55
CA SER A 186 10.07 20.44 8.80
C SER A 186 8.92 19.90 7.97
N THR A 187 9.12 18.77 7.30
CA THR A 187 8.08 18.10 6.50
C THR A 187 6.92 17.63 7.39
N ILE A 188 7.22 16.98 8.52
CA ILE A 188 6.20 16.52 9.49
C ILE A 188 5.38 17.71 9.98
N LYS A 189 6.02 18.80 10.37
CA LYS A 189 5.34 20.03 10.80
C LYS A 189 4.42 20.59 9.71
N SER A 190 4.89 20.62 8.46
CA SER A 190 4.10 21.08 7.32
C SER A 190 2.89 20.18 7.07
N LEU A 191 3.05 18.85 7.17
CA LEU A 191 1.96 17.89 7.01
C LEU A 191 0.89 18.07 8.10
N TYR A 192 1.28 18.21 9.36
CA TYR A 192 0.34 18.49 10.45
C TYR A 192 -0.42 19.81 10.25
N GLN A 193 0.24 20.86 9.77
CA GLN A 193 -0.40 22.13 9.44
C GLN A 193 -1.45 21.99 8.32
N GLN A 194 -1.28 21.02 7.43
CA GLN A 194 -2.23 20.68 6.39
C GLN A 194 -3.35 19.75 6.85
N GLY A 195 -3.34 19.33 8.11
CA GLY A 195 -4.37 18.48 8.74
C GLY A 195 -4.09 16.97 8.63
N VAL A 196 -2.86 16.56 8.29
CA VAL A 196 -2.43 15.16 8.40
C VAL A 196 -2.47 14.76 9.88
N MET A 197 -2.94 13.57 10.18
CA MET A 197 -3.10 13.07 11.55
C MET A 197 -2.04 12.01 11.92
N HIS A 198 -1.51 11.31 10.93
CA HIS A 198 -0.58 10.21 11.15
C HIS A 198 0.60 10.33 10.19
N VAL A 199 1.79 10.31 10.74
CA VAL A 199 3.06 10.30 10.00
C VAL A 199 3.91 9.17 10.53
N GLY A 200 4.54 8.44 9.64
CA GLY A 200 5.57 7.45 9.94
C GLY A 200 6.83 7.75 9.11
N TYR A 201 7.86 6.96 9.29
CA TYR A 201 9.06 7.03 8.45
C TYR A 201 9.70 5.65 8.29
N TYR A 202 10.47 5.48 7.23
CA TYR A 202 11.22 4.27 6.94
C TYR A 202 12.51 4.60 6.14
N PRO A 203 13.63 3.91 6.40
CA PRO A 203 13.86 3.00 7.51
C PRO A 203 14.19 3.74 8.82
N ASP A 204 14.04 3.03 9.95
CA ASP A 204 14.61 3.43 11.23
C ASP A 204 16.00 2.82 11.39
N ASP A 205 16.98 3.61 11.82
CA ASP A 205 18.34 3.14 12.10
C ASP A 205 18.72 3.47 13.55
N PRO A 206 18.32 2.61 14.51
CA PRO A 206 18.59 2.85 15.93
C PRO A 206 20.09 2.73 16.29
N ILE A 207 20.91 2.14 15.42
CA ILE A 207 22.36 2.03 15.66
C ILE A 207 23.06 3.35 15.39
N GLN A 208 22.62 4.07 14.35
CA GLN A 208 23.19 5.36 13.96
C GLN A 208 22.32 6.54 14.41
N ASP A 209 21.31 6.29 15.24
CA ASP A 209 20.36 7.30 15.74
C ASP A 209 19.79 8.17 14.61
N HIS A 210 19.17 7.48 13.60
CA HIS A 210 18.62 8.17 12.44
C HIS A 210 17.22 7.65 12.08
N PRO A 211 16.25 8.57 11.91
CA PRO A 211 16.33 10.00 12.26
C PRO A 211 16.44 10.22 13.76
N ASP A 212 17.13 11.30 14.20
CA ASP A 212 17.20 11.68 15.61
C ASP A 212 15.81 12.13 16.08
N THR A 213 15.19 11.31 16.92
CA THR A 213 13.82 11.54 17.44
C THR A 213 13.77 12.46 18.66
N THR A 214 14.92 12.99 19.11
CA THR A 214 15.02 13.90 20.26
C THR A 214 14.93 15.37 19.87
N GLN A 215 14.84 15.70 18.58
CA GLN A 215 14.78 17.07 18.06
C GLN A 215 13.36 17.57 17.79
#